data_d1fe4aca89c68af3d40d0c60051cb1a9
#
_entry.id   d1fe4aca89c68af3d40d0c60051cb1a9
#
_cell.length_a   1.000
_cell.length_b   1.000
_cell.length_c   1.000
_cell.angle_alpha   90.00
_cell.angle_beta   90.00
_cell.angle_gamma   90.00
#
_symmetry.space_group_name_H-M   'P 1'
#
loop_
_entity.id
_entity.type
_entity.pdbx_description
1 polymer ?
#
loop_
_entity_poly.entity_id
_entity_poly.type
_entity_poly.pdbx_seq_one_letter_code
_entity_poly.pdbx_strand_id
1 'polypeptide(L)'
;MKKNSVINLTLLLTIVFLFGFNSEISAQENTEMKTKSDFWNHVQFGGGLGLGIGNGYADIMVAPSAIYNFNQYVSAGLGVQYNYVKQRDLYKANMYGGSVVALFNPIEELQISTELEQLRANRTFNDSFGSDSQDFWNTALFVGAGYRNENVTIGIRYNVLHKDRDNIYAEACMPFVRIYF
;
A
#
# COMPACT_ATOMS: atom_id res chain seq x y z
N MET A 1 -1.16 22.40 -23.49
CA MET A 1 -1.89 21.36 -22.75
C MET A 1 -1.28 21.06 -21.38
N LYS A 2 -1.00 22.07 -20.53
CA LYS A 2 -0.41 21.89 -19.16
C LYS A 2 -1.38 22.16 -18.01
N LYS A 3 -2.66 22.48 -18.31
CA LYS A 3 -3.62 22.96 -17.31
C LYS A 3 -4.32 21.85 -16.50
N ASN A 4 -4.41 20.64 -17.02
CA ASN A 4 -5.16 19.55 -16.37
C ASN A 4 -4.38 18.81 -15.28
N SER A 5 -3.03 18.84 -15.31
CA SER A 5 -2.21 18.16 -14.32
C SER A 5 -2.19 18.87 -12.95
N VAL A 6 -2.26 20.20 -12.96
CA VAL A 6 -2.29 21.01 -11.72
C VAL A 6 -3.63 20.89 -11.00
N ILE A 7 -4.73 20.79 -11.78
CA ILE A 7 -6.08 20.63 -11.24
C ILE A 7 -6.21 19.26 -10.51
N ASN A 8 -5.63 18.21 -11.06
CA ASN A 8 -5.66 16.87 -10.42
C ASN A 8 -4.84 16.82 -9.14
N LEU A 9 -3.71 17.51 -9.08
CA LEU A 9 -2.87 17.56 -7.88
C LEU A 9 -3.53 18.37 -6.76
N THR A 10 -4.15 19.51 -7.09
CA THR A 10 -4.90 20.31 -6.12
C THR A 10 -6.12 19.58 -5.60
N LEU A 11 -6.85 18.86 -6.45
CA LEU A 11 -7.99 18.04 -6.03
C LEU A 11 -7.57 16.92 -5.07
N LEU A 12 -6.44 16.25 -5.33
CA LEU A 12 -5.90 15.20 -4.45
C LEU A 12 -5.48 15.77 -3.09
N LEU A 13 -4.82 16.93 -3.09
CA LEU A 13 -4.42 17.63 -1.86
C LEU A 13 -5.63 18.09 -1.04
N THR A 14 -6.71 18.54 -1.70
CA THR A 14 -7.93 18.97 -1.03
C THR A 14 -8.66 17.79 -0.40
N ILE A 15 -8.68 16.63 -1.05
CA ILE A 15 -9.25 15.39 -0.51
C ILE A 15 -8.49 14.94 0.72
N VAL A 16 -7.14 14.94 0.69
CA VAL A 16 -6.29 14.59 1.85
C VAL A 16 -6.51 15.57 3.00
N PHE A 17 -6.70 16.86 2.71
CA PHE A 17 -6.96 17.88 3.73
C PHE A 17 -8.35 17.75 4.36
N LEU A 18 -9.38 17.33 3.59
CA LEU A 18 -10.73 17.10 4.10
C LEU A 18 -10.85 15.88 5.01
N PHE A 19 -10.00 14.88 4.82
CA PHE A 19 -9.93 13.71 5.72
C PHE A 19 -9.06 13.92 6.96
N GLY A 20 -8.22 14.97 6.98
CA GLY A 20 -7.28 15.26 8.09
C GLY A 20 -7.88 16.05 9.26
N PHE A 21 -9.08 16.62 9.16
CA PHE A 21 -9.68 17.44 10.20
C PHE A 21 -11.04 16.90 10.67
N ASN A 22 -11.06 15.70 11.23
CA ASN A 22 -12.13 15.33 12.15
C ASN A 22 -11.70 15.69 13.58
N SER A 23 -11.64 16.99 13.89
CA SER A 23 -11.64 17.45 15.27
C SER A 23 -13.00 17.13 15.88
N GLU A 24 -13.00 16.36 16.95
CA GLU A 24 -14.18 16.06 17.74
C GLU A 24 -14.80 17.36 18.26
N ILE A 25 -15.89 17.77 17.65
CA ILE A 25 -16.78 18.77 18.28
C ILE A 25 -17.61 18.00 19.29
N SER A 26 -17.16 18.01 20.55
CA SER A 26 -17.96 17.56 21.67
C SER A 26 -19.07 18.55 21.94
N ALA A 27 -20.19 18.40 21.26
CA ALA A 27 -21.44 18.97 21.70
C ALA A 27 -22.01 18.06 22.80
N GLN A 28 -22.06 18.55 24.04
CA GLN A 28 -22.74 17.91 25.13
C GLN A 28 -24.23 17.82 24.82
N GLU A 29 -24.69 16.63 24.50
CA GLU A 29 -26.10 16.28 24.62
C GLU A 29 -26.20 14.89 25.23
N ASN A 30 -26.88 14.82 26.36
CA ASN A 30 -27.22 13.59 27.06
C ASN A 30 -27.98 12.67 26.12
N THR A 31 -27.30 11.67 25.59
CA THR A 31 -27.97 10.54 24.98
C THR A 31 -27.09 9.31 25.22
N GLU A 32 -27.71 8.25 25.67
CA GLU A 32 -27.21 6.92 26.00
C GLU A 32 -25.90 6.58 25.29
N MET A 33 -24.87 6.21 26.08
CA MET A 33 -23.62 5.69 25.57
C MET A 33 -23.94 4.56 24.57
N LYS A 34 -23.95 4.88 23.28
CA LYS A 34 -23.74 3.88 22.25
C LYS A 34 -22.34 3.34 22.50
N THR A 35 -22.25 2.20 23.15
CA THR A 35 -21.03 1.40 23.24
C THR A 35 -20.46 1.33 21.83
N LYS A 36 -19.34 1.98 21.58
CA LYS A 36 -18.57 1.78 20.33
C LYS A 36 -18.49 0.26 20.16
N SER A 37 -19.02 -0.28 19.07
CA SER A 37 -18.99 -1.72 18.83
C SER A 37 -17.56 -2.18 19.13
N ASP A 38 -17.39 -3.19 19.95
CA ASP A 38 -16.10 -3.76 20.35
C ASP A 38 -15.19 -4.07 19.15
N PHE A 39 -15.81 -4.34 18.01
CA PHE A 39 -15.15 -4.51 16.72
C PHE A 39 -14.21 -3.33 16.36
N TRP A 40 -14.67 -2.07 16.47
CA TRP A 40 -13.88 -0.91 16.05
C TRP A 40 -12.68 -0.63 16.97
N ASN A 41 -12.70 -1.13 18.20
CA ASN A 41 -11.56 -1.03 19.11
C ASN A 41 -10.39 -1.92 18.68
N HIS A 42 -10.66 -2.94 17.84
CA HIS A 42 -9.66 -3.86 17.32
C HIS A 42 -9.22 -3.52 15.89
N VAL A 43 -9.85 -2.52 15.26
CA VAL A 43 -9.49 -2.09 13.90
C VAL A 43 -8.45 -0.98 13.97
N GLN A 44 -7.36 -1.16 13.24
CA GLN A 44 -6.34 -0.14 13.00
C GLN A 44 -6.29 0.22 11.52
N PHE A 45 -6.17 1.50 11.25
CA PHE A 45 -5.99 2.03 9.91
C PHE A 45 -4.53 2.41 9.69
N GLY A 46 -4.06 2.23 8.48
CA GLY A 46 -2.68 2.53 8.16
C GLY A 46 -2.33 2.13 6.75
N GLY A 47 -1.16 1.53 6.58
CA GLY A 47 -0.74 1.02 5.29
C GLY A 47 0.75 0.95 5.10
N GLY A 48 1.14 0.58 3.87
CA GLY A 48 2.51 0.47 3.43
C GLY A 48 2.92 1.60 2.49
N LEU A 49 4.18 1.97 2.58
CA LEU A 49 4.87 2.81 1.61
C LEU A 49 6.08 2.05 1.08
N GLY A 50 6.32 2.15 -0.21
CA GLY A 50 7.48 1.58 -0.87
C GLY A 50 8.11 2.61 -1.79
N LEU A 51 9.43 2.67 -1.77
CA LEU A 51 10.22 3.51 -2.66
C LEU A 51 11.36 2.68 -3.22
N GLY A 52 11.41 2.56 -4.53
CA GLY A 52 12.54 1.98 -5.27
C GLY A 52 13.19 3.06 -6.13
N ILE A 53 14.46 3.33 -5.91
CA ILE A 53 15.22 4.29 -6.71
C ILE A 53 16.49 3.62 -7.20
N GLY A 54 16.69 3.59 -8.50
CA GLY A 54 17.88 3.04 -9.14
C GLY A 54 18.32 3.88 -10.32
N ASN A 55 19.36 3.43 -11.01
CA ASN A 55 19.90 4.14 -12.18
C ASN A 55 18.88 4.10 -13.35
N GLY A 56 18.08 5.17 -13.48
CA GLY A 56 17.01 5.26 -14.47
C GLY A 56 15.70 4.55 -14.11
N TYR A 57 15.58 4.05 -12.87
CA TYR A 57 14.42 3.38 -12.34
C TYR A 57 13.85 4.16 -11.14
N ALA A 58 12.54 4.32 -11.13
CA ALA A 58 11.80 4.87 -10.00
C ALA A 58 10.51 4.07 -9.81
N ASP A 59 10.27 3.63 -8.57
CA ASP A 59 9.08 2.91 -8.13
C ASP A 59 8.55 3.60 -6.89
N ILE A 60 7.27 3.93 -6.92
CA ILE A 60 6.55 4.55 -5.79
C ILE A 60 5.31 3.72 -5.55
N MET A 61 5.22 3.15 -4.35
CA MET A 61 4.07 2.37 -3.90
C MET A 61 3.39 3.07 -2.72
N VAL A 62 2.07 3.15 -2.77
CA VAL A 62 1.22 3.57 -1.66
C VAL A 62 0.12 2.52 -1.49
N ALA A 63 0.01 1.96 -0.29
CA ALA A 63 -0.90 0.86 0.00
C ALA A 63 -1.66 1.11 1.31
N PRO A 64 -2.68 2.00 1.31
CA PRO A 64 -3.55 2.17 2.47
C PRO A 64 -4.30 0.86 2.77
N SER A 65 -4.40 0.54 4.07
CA SER A 65 -5.03 -0.70 4.54
C SER A 65 -5.67 -0.52 5.91
N ALA A 66 -6.58 -1.44 6.22
CA ALA A 66 -7.17 -1.59 7.54
C ALA A 66 -6.94 -3.01 8.02
N ILE A 67 -6.51 -3.16 9.26
CA ILE A 67 -6.29 -4.46 9.90
C ILE A 67 -7.19 -4.62 11.12
N TYR A 68 -7.60 -5.84 11.37
CA TYR A 68 -8.30 -6.26 12.57
C TYR A 68 -7.35 -7.08 13.45
N ASN A 69 -7.16 -6.66 14.69
CA ASN A 69 -6.34 -7.35 15.67
C ASN A 69 -7.18 -8.42 16.38
N PHE A 70 -6.98 -9.69 16.06
CA PHE A 70 -7.65 -10.81 16.74
C PHE A 70 -7.14 -10.96 18.18
N ASN A 71 -5.87 -10.73 18.38
CA ASN A 71 -5.18 -10.72 19.66
C ASN A 71 -3.86 -9.95 19.53
N GLN A 72 -3.05 -9.92 20.59
CA GLN A 72 -1.74 -9.25 20.60
C GLN A 72 -0.72 -9.83 19.60
N TYR A 73 -0.94 -11.05 19.10
CA TYR A 73 0.00 -11.75 18.21
C TYR A 73 -0.44 -11.76 16.76
N VAL A 74 -1.76 -11.79 16.48
CA VAL A 74 -2.29 -12.05 15.14
C VAL A 74 -3.23 -10.94 14.72
N SER A 75 -2.98 -10.41 13.53
CA SER A 75 -3.87 -9.46 12.86
C SER A 75 -4.05 -9.87 11.40
N ALA A 76 -5.19 -9.54 10.83
CA ALA A 76 -5.40 -9.66 9.38
C ALA A 76 -6.18 -8.46 8.86
N GLY A 77 -5.99 -8.15 7.59
CA GLY A 77 -6.60 -6.97 7.01
C GLY A 77 -6.71 -6.99 5.50
N LEU A 78 -7.31 -5.91 5.02
CA LEU A 78 -7.49 -5.65 3.60
C LEU A 78 -6.84 -4.31 3.26
N GLY A 79 -6.25 -4.24 2.08
CA GLY A 79 -5.65 -3.03 1.56
C GLY A 79 -6.04 -2.77 0.11
N VAL A 80 -5.87 -1.53 -0.30
CA VAL A 80 -5.84 -1.15 -1.69
C VAL A 80 -4.45 -0.62 -2.00
N GLN A 81 -3.99 -0.77 -3.22
CA GLN A 81 -2.62 -0.44 -3.58
C GLN A 81 -2.57 0.28 -4.91
N TYR A 82 -1.71 1.27 -4.97
CA TYR A 82 -1.34 1.96 -6.21
C TYR A 82 0.19 2.01 -6.31
N ASN A 83 0.71 1.53 -7.43
CA ASN A 83 2.13 1.58 -7.76
C ASN A 83 2.34 2.34 -9.06
N TYR A 84 3.34 3.20 -9.06
CA TYR A 84 3.85 3.85 -10.25
C TYR A 84 5.32 3.47 -10.46
N VAL A 85 5.58 2.78 -11.56
CA VAL A 85 6.92 2.37 -11.97
C VAL A 85 7.31 3.11 -13.24
N LYS A 86 8.50 3.69 -13.24
CA LYS A 86 9.09 4.33 -14.42
C LYS A 86 10.49 3.82 -14.61
N GLN A 87 10.75 3.24 -15.78
CA GLN A 87 12.09 2.93 -16.24
C GLN A 87 12.44 3.84 -17.42
N ARG A 88 13.55 4.58 -17.26
CA ARG A 88 13.98 5.59 -18.23
C ARG A 88 14.13 4.97 -19.60
N ASP A 89 13.51 5.62 -20.60
CA ASP A 89 13.57 5.28 -22.03
C ASP A 89 12.98 3.90 -22.42
N LEU A 90 12.44 3.12 -21.46
CA LEU A 90 11.87 1.81 -21.73
C LEU A 90 10.35 1.79 -21.56
N TYR A 91 9.83 1.98 -20.36
CA TYR A 91 8.40 1.91 -20.11
C TYR A 91 7.97 2.71 -18.88
N LYS A 92 6.66 2.99 -18.82
CA LYS A 92 5.94 3.44 -17.65
C LYS A 92 4.86 2.43 -17.34
N ALA A 93 4.68 2.08 -16.08
CA ALA A 93 3.61 1.21 -15.64
C ALA A 93 2.85 1.84 -14.48
N ASN A 94 1.52 1.80 -14.56
CA ASN A 94 0.63 2.11 -13.47
C ASN A 94 -0.05 0.82 -13.05
N MET A 95 -0.07 0.55 -11.76
CA MET A 95 -0.68 -0.64 -11.19
C MET A 95 -1.61 -0.25 -10.06
N TYR A 96 -2.76 -0.89 -10.01
CA TYR A 96 -3.74 -0.68 -8.95
C TYR A 96 -4.48 -1.96 -8.66
N GLY A 97 -4.88 -2.14 -7.42
CA GLY A 97 -5.60 -3.33 -7.01
C GLY A 97 -5.79 -3.42 -5.51
N GLY A 98 -5.96 -4.63 -5.02
CA GLY A 98 -6.18 -4.91 -3.62
C GLY A 98 -5.21 -5.94 -3.07
N SER A 99 -5.10 -5.96 -1.76
CA SER A 99 -4.33 -6.96 -1.02
C SER A 99 -5.07 -7.48 0.20
N VAL A 100 -4.71 -8.69 0.58
CA VAL A 100 -5.07 -9.30 1.87
C VAL A 100 -3.77 -9.50 2.63
N VAL A 101 -3.71 -8.99 3.85
CA VAL A 101 -2.51 -9.07 4.70
C VAL A 101 -2.83 -9.85 5.97
N ALA A 102 -1.90 -10.71 6.36
CA ALA A 102 -1.87 -11.34 7.67
C ALA A 102 -0.54 -11.00 8.36
N LEU A 103 -0.63 -10.62 9.63
CA LEU A 103 0.50 -10.21 10.46
C LEU A 103 0.59 -11.12 11.67
N PHE A 104 1.80 -11.53 12.00
CA PHE A 104 2.11 -12.31 13.18
C PHE A 104 3.25 -11.65 13.94
N ASN A 105 3.00 -11.28 15.20
CA ASN A 105 3.96 -10.63 16.09
C ASN A 105 4.32 -11.60 17.23
N PRO A 106 5.33 -12.48 17.08
CA PRO A 106 5.73 -13.42 18.15
C PRO A 106 6.25 -12.70 19.40
N ILE A 107 6.84 -11.54 19.21
CA ILE A 107 7.25 -10.56 20.23
C ILE A 107 6.91 -9.15 19.75
N GLU A 108 6.95 -8.16 20.62
CA GLU A 108 6.54 -6.78 20.28
C GLU A 108 7.38 -6.17 19.16
N GLU A 109 8.68 -6.50 19.11
CA GLU A 109 9.64 -5.92 18.17
C GLU A 109 9.74 -6.67 16.84
N LEU A 110 9.15 -7.87 16.72
CA LEU A 110 9.24 -8.69 15.50
C LEU A 110 7.87 -8.86 14.87
N GLN A 111 7.74 -8.45 13.62
CA GLN A 111 6.56 -8.69 12.80
C GLN A 111 6.90 -9.57 11.61
N ILE A 112 6.21 -10.71 11.50
CA ILE A 112 6.19 -11.56 10.31
C ILE A 112 4.90 -11.22 9.54
N SER A 113 4.98 -11.12 8.23
CA SER A 113 3.83 -10.79 7.39
C SER A 113 3.71 -11.72 6.20
N THR A 114 2.46 -12.00 5.83
CA THR A 114 2.11 -12.63 4.55
C THR A 114 1.10 -11.72 3.87
N GLU A 115 1.31 -11.39 2.61
CA GLU A 115 0.46 -10.49 1.85
C GLU A 115 0.21 -11.04 0.45
N LEU A 116 -1.06 -11.28 0.11
CA LEU A 116 -1.50 -11.65 -1.21
C LEU A 116 -2.02 -10.41 -1.92
N GLU A 117 -1.36 -10.06 -3.03
CA GLU A 117 -1.72 -8.90 -3.86
C GLU A 117 -2.29 -9.35 -5.20
N GLN A 118 -3.34 -8.67 -5.64
CA GLN A 118 -3.91 -8.82 -6.97
C GLN A 118 -4.01 -7.43 -7.61
N LEU A 119 -3.11 -7.16 -8.56
CA LEU A 119 -2.99 -5.86 -9.21
C LEU A 119 -3.30 -5.94 -10.70
N ARG A 120 -4.01 -4.94 -11.21
CA ARG A 120 -4.09 -4.70 -12.64
C ARG A 120 -2.97 -3.75 -13.05
N ALA A 121 -2.15 -4.19 -13.99
CA ALA A 121 -1.05 -3.43 -14.54
C ALA A 121 -1.42 -2.90 -15.93
N ASN A 122 -1.15 -1.61 -16.13
CA ASN A 122 -1.15 -0.97 -17.43
C ASN A 122 0.28 -0.53 -17.73
N ARG A 123 0.91 -1.18 -18.70
CA ARG A 123 2.28 -0.90 -19.13
C ARG A 123 2.27 -0.23 -20.50
N THR A 124 2.89 0.95 -20.57
CA THR A 124 3.07 1.69 -21.84
C THR A 124 4.54 1.73 -22.19
N PHE A 125 4.88 1.21 -23.35
CA PHE A 125 6.25 1.27 -23.89
C PHE A 125 6.48 2.59 -24.62
N ASN A 126 7.68 3.15 -24.47
CA ASN A 126 8.11 4.33 -25.21
C ASN A 126 8.83 3.88 -26.50
N ASP A 127 8.09 3.39 -27.48
CA ASP A 127 8.69 3.08 -28.78
C ASP A 127 8.53 4.26 -29.74
N SER A 128 9.58 4.54 -30.52
CA SER A 128 9.60 5.58 -31.55
C SER A 128 8.65 5.28 -32.71
N PHE A 129 8.03 4.11 -32.74
CA PHE A 129 7.17 3.61 -33.83
C PHE A 129 5.71 3.32 -33.44
N GLY A 130 5.31 3.62 -32.18
CA GLY A 130 3.93 3.45 -31.70
C GLY A 130 3.92 3.07 -30.23
N SER A 131 3.07 3.71 -29.43
CA SER A 131 2.89 3.32 -28.04
C SER A 131 2.01 2.07 -27.98
N ASP A 132 2.62 0.92 -27.75
CA ASP A 132 1.90 -0.31 -27.42
C ASP A 132 1.56 -0.31 -25.94
N SER A 133 0.29 -0.53 -25.61
CA SER A 133 -0.21 -0.58 -24.25
C SER A 133 -0.70 -1.99 -23.94
N GLN A 134 -0.15 -2.58 -22.89
CA GLN A 134 -0.51 -3.92 -22.46
C GLN A 134 -1.15 -3.88 -21.06
N ASP A 135 -2.35 -4.43 -20.99
CA ASP A 135 -3.09 -4.61 -19.74
C ASP A 135 -3.06 -6.06 -19.31
N PHE A 136 -2.62 -6.33 -18.08
CA PHE A 136 -2.62 -7.69 -17.52
C PHE A 136 -2.83 -7.67 -16.01
N TRP A 137 -3.24 -8.84 -15.48
CA TRP A 137 -3.34 -9.05 -14.05
C TRP A 137 -2.05 -9.64 -13.50
N ASN A 138 -1.59 -9.09 -12.39
CA ASN A 138 -0.45 -9.62 -11.65
C ASN A 138 -0.90 -10.07 -10.27
N THR A 139 -0.56 -11.32 -9.94
CA THR A 139 -0.75 -11.88 -8.61
C THR A 139 0.61 -12.04 -7.95
N ALA A 140 0.78 -11.49 -6.76
CA ALA A 140 2.01 -11.62 -5.99
C ALA A 140 1.68 -12.12 -4.57
N LEU A 141 2.54 -12.99 -4.06
CA LEU A 141 2.49 -13.48 -2.68
C LEU A 141 3.78 -13.08 -1.99
N PHE A 142 3.69 -12.18 -1.03
CA PHE A 142 4.82 -11.74 -0.25
C PHE A 142 4.87 -12.43 1.11
N VAL A 143 6.06 -12.82 1.51
CA VAL A 143 6.39 -13.20 2.88
C VAL A 143 7.45 -12.21 3.36
N GLY A 144 7.23 -11.59 4.51
CA GLY A 144 8.11 -10.55 5.02
C GLY A 144 8.40 -10.70 6.51
N ALA A 145 9.48 -10.07 6.92
CA ALA A 145 9.84 -9.90 8.31
C ALA A 145 10.39 -8.49 8.54
N GLY A 146 10.05 -7.91 9.68
CA GLY A 146 10.47 -6.56 10.00
C GLY A 146 10.58 -6.30 11.50
N TYR A 147 11.38 -5.29 11.82
CA TYR A 147 11.45 -4.73 13.15
C TYR A 147 10.28 -3.76 13.34
N ARG A 148 9.51 -4.01 14.38
CA ARG A 148 8.37 -3.19 14.77
C ARG A 148 8.74 -2.35 15.98
N ASN A 149 8.42 -1.06 15.90
CA ASN A 149 8.47 -0.15 17.02
C ASN A 149 7.11 0.57 17.11
N GLU A 150 6.32 0.21 18.14
CA GLU A 150 4.94 0.71 18.32
C GLU A 150 4.09 0.55 17.05
N ASN A 151 3.89 1.63 16.32
CA ASN A 151 3.03 1.73 15.17
C ASN A 151 3.76 1.54 13.83
N VAL A 152 5.09 1.54 13.83
CA VAL A 152 5.91 1.50 12.62
C VAL A 152 6.66 0.18 12.52
N THR A 153 6.58 -0.46 11.36
CA THR A 153 7.37 -1.65 11.02
C THR A 153 8.26 -1.34 9.83
N ILE A 154 9.54 -1.62 9.95
CA ILE A 154 10.51 -1.53 8.86
C ILE A 154 11.10 -2.92 8.64
N GLY A 155 11.11 -3.38 7.40
CA GLY A 155 11.56 -4.74 7.11
C GLY A 155 11.82 -5.00 5.65
N ILE A 156 11.95 -6.29 5.35
CA ILE A 156 12.09 -6.82 4.00
C ILE A 156 10.98 -7.81 3.71
N ARG A 157 10.51 -7.83 2.47
CA ARG A 157 9.52 -8.79 1.97
C ARG A 157 10.02 -9.47 0.71
N TYR A 158 9.70 -10.73 0.55
CA TYR A 158 10.08 -11.56 -0.57
C TYR A 158 8.84 -12.03 -1.33
N ASN A 159 8.82 -11.81 -2.64
CA ASN A 159 7.76 -12.29 -3.51
C ASN A 159 7.99 -13.77 -3.87
N VAL A 160 7.20 -14.65 -3.28
CA VAL A 160 7.30 -16.10 -3.50
C VAL A 160 6.86 -16.51 -4.91
N LEU A 161 6.00 -15.72 -5.55
CA LEU A 161 5.51 -15.94 -6.91
C LEU A 161 6.33 -15.16 -7.96
N HIS A 162 7.51 -14.64 -7.60
CA HIS A 162 8.36 -13.91 -8.53
C HIS A 162 8.74 -14.76 -9.75
N LYS A 163 8.59 -14.19 -10.95
CA LYS A 163 8.97 -14.80 -12.22
C LYS A 163 9.82 -13.82 -13.01
N ASP A 164 10.99 -14.23 -13.46
CA ASP A 164 11.97 -13.34 -14.12
C ASP A 164 11.47 -12.72 -15.45
N ARG A 165 10.48 -13.29 -16.11
CA ARG A 165 10.04 -12.86 -17.45
C ARG A 165 8.77 -12.03 -17.51
N ASP A 166 7.85 -12.19 -16.53
CA ASP A 166 6.51 -11.57 -16.59
C ASP A 166 6.16 -10.85 -15.27
N ASN A 167 7.16 -10.38 -14.55
CA ASN A 167 6.94 -9.74 -13.27
C ASN A 167 6.92 -8.21 -13.40
N ILE A 168 6.05 -7.60 -12.62
CA ILE A 168 5.95 -6.15 -12.48
C ILE A 168 7.06 -5.63 -11.55
N TYR A 169 7.43 -6.44 -10.57
CA TYR A 169 8.45 -6.12 -9.59
C TYR A 169 9.83 -6.44 -10.14
N ALA A 170 10.73 -5.45 -10.14
CA ALA A 170 12.10 -5.60 -10.62
C ALA A 170 12.91 -6.61 -9.79
N GLU A 171 12.64 -6.66 -8.49
CA GLU A 171 13.34 -7.52 -7.54
C GLU A 171 12.36 -8.40 -6.76
N ALA A 172 12.76 -9.62 -6.45
CA ALA A 172 11.98 -10.51 -5.60
C ALA A 172 12.00 -10.05 -4.12
N CYS A 173 13.09 -9.44 -3.70
CA CYS A 173 13.30 -8.97 -2.33
C CYS A 173 13.20 -7.45 -2.28
N MET A 174 12.30 -6.92 -1.45
CA MET A 174 12.03 -5.49 -1.39
C MET A 174 11.95 -5.00 0.06
N PRO A 175 12.54 -3.84 0.38
CA PRO A 175 12.32 -3.16 1.65
C PRO A 175 10.89 -2.63 1.71
N PHE A 176 10.34 -2.57 2.91
CA PHE A 176 9.04 -1.93 3.16
C PHE A 176 9.02 -1.14 4.45
N VAL A 177 8.15 -0.16 4.51
CA VAL A 177 7.74 0.54 5.73
C VAL A 177 6.22 0.43 5.84
N ARG A 178 5.73 0.05 7.01
CA ARG A 178 4.31 -0.11 7.30
C ARG A 178 3.98 0.63 8.60
N ILE A 179 2.84 1.33 8.61
CA ILE A 179 2.41 2.15 9.75
C ILE A 179 0.94 1.86 10.01
N TYR A 180 0.56 1.60 11.29
CA TYR A 180 -0.83 1.41 11.73
C TYR A 180 -1.11 2.23 12.99
N PHE A 181 -2.33 2.80 13.04
CA PHE A 181 -2.81 3.65 14.15
C PHE A 181 -4.13 3.14 14.72
#